data_ddc951c681b5cea49c0acae74372dfad
#
_entry.id   ddc951c681b5cea49c0acae74372dfad
#
_cell.length_a   1.000
_cell.length_b   1.000
_cell.length_c   1.000
_cell.angle_alpha   90.00
_cell.angle_beta   90.00
_cell.angle_gamma   90.00
#
_symmetry.space_group_name_H-M   'P 1'
#
loop_
_entity.id
_entity.type
_entity.pdbx_description
1 polymer ?
#
loop_
_entity_poly.entity_id
_entity_poly.type
_entity_poly.pdbx_seq_one_letter_code
_entity_poly.pdbx_strand_id
1 'polypeptide(L)'
;MSEELLQRDLINNPEKIGKWDFRNIGNTTLSALKNAGIIPKKDYKNFERRKPDGIITSKKEVIAIVENKDVLKFKTAKQRQDALQQGLDVSQILNAKILILKAVDTVWINAFNGEEILDEKGRPLKTDFNPKNQDLEKLIEQIVDSIDNNNSQLREPRLKDPTRLAKSVWQDLWMAAGATPENCLYSFVELFILKYLSDLGILKEHLSYDFIMKMFEKEDENIVLKYYADNVRKHIKKDLFPVSPDDNTTIINGTIFVSKDDEAVDGFGTVFHKILKKIGDEKEGGGELRNIDKDFKSKLFETFLKESISKKNWGQYF
;
A
#
# COMPACT_ATOMS: atom_id res chain seq x y z
N MET A 1 -25.67 35.52 -13.56
CA MET A 1 -25.22 34.81 -12.36
C MET A 1 -23.80 35.27 -12.10
N SER A 2 -23.47 35.75 -10.89
CA SER A 2 -22.10 36.21 -10.63
C SER A 2 -21.14 35.04 -10.60
N GLU A 3 -19.87 35.27 -10.96
CA GLU A 3 -18.82 34.26 -10.96
C GLU A 3 -18.67 33.54 -9.58
N GLU A 4 -18.89 34.28 -8.49
CA GLU A 4 -18.93 33.77 -7.12
C GLU A 4 -20.08 32.80 -6.85
N LEU A 5 -21.26 33.00 -7.42
CA LEU A 5 -22.39 32.09 -7.27
C LEU A 5 -22.16 30.79 -8.04
N LEU A 6 -21.59 30.88 -9.24
CA LEU A 6 -21.19 29.72 -10.03
C LEU A 6 -20.10 28.89 -9.32
N GLN A 7 -19.10 29.56 -8.73
CA GLN A 7 -18.05 28.88 -7.96
C GLN A 7 -18.59 28.21 -6.69
N ARG A 8 -19.52 28.88 -5.96
CA ARG A 8 -20.20 28.24 -4.81
C ARG A 8 -20.99 26.99 -5.22
N ASP A 9 -21.66 27.07 -6.35
CA ASP A 9 -22.44 25.92 -6.86
C ASP A 9 -21.54 24.75 -7.24
N LEU A 10 -20.43 24.97 -7.92
CA LEU A 10 -19.43 23.95 -8.27
C LEU A 10 -18.74 23.32 -7.03
N ILE A 11 -18.58 24.11 -5.96
CA ILE A 11 -18.01 23.62 -4.71
C ILE A 11 -19.01 22.72 -3.96
N ASN A 12 -20.29 23.11 -3.92
CA ASN A 12 -21.32 22.42 -3.16
C ASN A 12 -21.93 21.22 -3.90
N ASN A 13 -21.92 21.24 -5.24
CA ASN A 13 -22.48 20.19 -6.09
C ASN A 13 -21.36 19.50 -6.90
N PRO A 14 -20.61 18.56 -6.30
CA PRO A 14 -19.57 17.85 -7.01
C PRO A 14 -20.14 16.95 -8.10
N GLU A 15 -19.43 16.85 -9.20
CA GLU A 15 -19.66 15.80 -10.19
C GLU A 15 -19.19 14.46 -9.60
N LYS A 16 -19.98 13.40 -9.78
CA LYS A 16 -19.65 12.07 -9.25
C LYS A 16 -18.83 11.28 -10.26
N ILE A 17 -17.70 10.76 -9.80
CA ILE A 17 -16.94 9.70 -10.47
C ILE A 17 -17.07 8.45 -9.57
N GLY A 18 -18.17 7.71 -9.77
CA GLY A 18 -18.53 6.60 -8.89
C GLY A 18 -18.62 7.03 -7.42
N LYS A 19 -17.76 6.47 -6.57
CA LYS A 19 -17.71 6.77 -5.12
C LYS A 19 -17.01 8.07 -4.77
N TRP A 20 -16.33 8.73 -5.73
CA TRP A 20 -15.57 9.97 -5.48
C TRP A 20 -16.29 11.22 -5.94
N ASP A 21 -15.97 12.31 -5.29
CA ASP A 21 -16.44 13.66 -5.60
C ASP A 21 -15.38 14.38 -6.43
N PHE A 22 -15.68 14.69 -7.68
CA PHE A 22 -14.87 15.59 -8.50
C PHE A 22 -15.42 17.00 -8.42
N ARG A 23 -14.55 17.95 -8.17
CA ARG A 23 -14.87 19.39 -8.21
C ARG A 23 -13.93 20.10 -9.17
N ASN A 24 -14.51 20.68 -10.20
CA ASN A 24 -13.81 21.62 -11.07
C ASN A 24 -13.87 23.00 -10.38
N ILE A 25 -12.79 23.38 -9.72
CA ILE A 25 -12.77 24.48 -8.73
C ILE A 25 -12.16 25.78 -9.27
N GLY A 26 -11.50 25.73 -10.45
CA GLY A 26 -11.00 26.90 -11.15
C GLY A 26 -10.21 27.87 -10.26
N ASN A 27 -10.82 28.98 -9.86
CA ASN A 27 -10.17 30.05 -9.10
C ASN A 27 -10.22 29.89 -7.56
N THR A 28 -10.62 28.73 -7.04
CA THR A 28 -10.77 28.51 -5.60
C THR A 28 -9.44 28.19 -4.93
N THR A 29 -9.09 28.92 -3.88
CA THR A 29 -7.84 28.71 -3.11
C THR A 29 -7.95 27.53 -2.16
N LEU A 30 -6.78 26.95 -1.77
CA LEU A 30 -6.75 25.91 -0.73
C LEU A 30 -7.35 26.41 0.59
N SER A 31 -7.16 27.67 0.95
CA SER A 31 -7.79 28.28 2.13
C SER A 31 -9.31 28.23 2.05
N ALA A 32 -9.89 28.55 0.90
CA ALA A 32 -11.34 28.50 0.68
C ALA A 32 -11.88 27.05 0.74
N LEU A 33 -11.18 26.09 0.14
CA LEU A 33 -11.52 24.66 0.21
C LEU A 33 -11.46 24.11 1.65
N LYS A 34 -10.46 24.53 2.42
CA LYS A 34 -10.32 24.20 3.85
C LYS A 34 -11.51 24.73 4.65
N ASN A 35 -11.88 26.00 4.43
CA ASN A 35 -13.00 26.64 5.13
C ASN A 35 -14.35 26.01 4.75
N ALA A 36 -14.51 25.58 3.50
CA ALA A 36 -15.67 24.81 3.04
C ALA A 36 -15.70 23.36 3.54
N GLY A 37 -14.64 22.89 4.20
CA GLY A 37 -14.56 21.53 4.75
C GLY A 37 -14.35 20.42 3.70
N ILE A 38 -13.92 20.78 2.48
CA ILE A 38 -13.67 19.86 1.37
C ILE A 38 -12.33 19.14 1.57
N ILE A 39 -11.33 19.85 2.07
CA ILE A 39 -10.01 19.32 2.39
C ILE A 39 -9.75 19.38 3.89
N PRO A 40 -8.77 18.59 4.43
CA PRO A 40 -8.47 18.59 5.86
C PRO A 40 -8.16 19.98 6.42
N LYS A 41 -8.58 20.23 7.66
CA LYS A 41 -8.26 21.49 8.38
C LYS A 41 -6.86 21.39 8.96
N LYS A 42 -5.86 21.79 8.18
CA LYS A 42 -4.46 21.92 8.61
C LYS A 42 -3.85 23.22 8.10
N ASP A 43 -2.65 23.55 8.56
CA ASP A 43 -1.88 24.67 8.03
C ASP A 43 -1.21 24.28 6.70
N TYR A 44 -1.57 24.96 5.64
CA TYR A 44 -1.00 24.77 4.31
C TYR A 44 0.16 25.72 4.01
N LYS A 45 0.61 26.52 4.98
CA LYS A 45 1.75 27.44 4.88
C LYS A 45 1.66 28.34 3.64
N ASN A 46 2.70 28.36 2.84
CA ASN A 46 2.78 29.18 1.63
C ASN A 46 1.82 28.73 0.50
N PHE A 47 1.14 27.60 0.66
CA PHE A 47 0.22 27.06 -0.33
C PHE A 47 -1.23 27.49 -0.15
N GLU A 48 -1.58 28.21 0.94
CA GLU A 48 -2.95 28.68 1.22
C GLU A 48 -3.61 29.41 0.03
N ARG A 49 -2.82 30.13 -0.78
CA ARG A 49 -3.28 30.88 -1.96
C ARG A 49 -3.21 30.11 -3.27
N ARG A 50 -2.69 28.89 -3.28
CA ARG A 50 -2.66 28.05 -4.48
C ARG A 50 -4.07 27.64 -4.89
N LYS A 51 -4.28 27.53 -6.20
CA LYS A 51 -5.57 27.27 -6.83
C LYS A 51 -5.41 26.13 -7.81
N PRO A 52 -5.63 24.86 -7.41
CA PRO A 52 -5.70 23.76 -8.35
C PRO A 52 -6.95 23.91 -9.24
N ASP A 53 -6.88 23.43 -10.48
CA ASP A 53 -8.01 23.54 -11.41
C ASP A 53 -9.13 22.55 -11.05
N GLY A 54 -8.76 21.38 -10.53
CA GLY A 54 -9.71 20.37 -10.07
C GLY A 54 -9.19 19.53 -8.92
N ILE A 55 -10.13 18.93 -8.20
CA ILE A 55 -9.83 18.06 -7.06
C ILE A 55 -10.78 16.87 -7.03
N ILE A 56 -10.25 15.67 -6.80
CA ILE A 56 -11.02 14.45 -6.54
C ILE A 56 -10.85 14.09 -5.06
N THR A 57 -11.99 13.92 -4.37
CA THR A 57 -11.99 13.63 -2.93
C THR A 57 -12.87 12.42 -2.59
N SER A 58 -12.50 11.74 -1.51
CA SER A 58 -13.35 10.76 -0.82
C SER A 58 -13.56 11.25 0.61
N LYS A 59 -14.77 11.66 0.96
CA LYS A 59 -15.06 12.36 2.21
C LYS A 59 -14.18 13.64 2.31
N LYS A 60 -13.12 13.62 3.12
CA LYS A 60 -12.14 14.73 3.25
C LYS A 60 -10.74 14.35 2.75
N GLU A 61 -10.54 13.10 2.33
CA GLU A 61 -9.28 12.64 1.75
C GLU A 61 -9.18 13.12 0.31
N VAL A 62 -8.02 13.68 -0.05
CA VAL A 62 -7.72 14.10 -1.41
C VAL A 62 -7.11 12.93 -2.17
N ILE A 63 -7.82 12.47 -3.20
CA ILE A 63 -7.38 11.32 -4.02
C ILE A 63 -6.51 11.83 -5.18
N ALA A 64 -6.96 12.88 -5.88
CA ALA A 64 -6.22 13.43 -7.00
C ALA A 64 -6.35 14.94 -7.10
N ILE A 65 -5.30 15.56 -7.66
CA ILE A 65 -5.28 16.94 -8.11
C ILE A 65 -5.30 16.93 -9.64
N VAL A 66 -6.12 17.83 -10.23
CA VAL A 66 -6.19 18.02 -11.67
C VAL A 66 -5.68 19.42 -12.00
N GLU A 67 -4.76 19.50 -12.94
CA GLU A 67 -4.17 20.74 -13.46
C GLU A 67 -4.37 20.79 -14.97
N ASN A 68 -5.05 21.83 -15.46
CA ASN A 68 -5.21 22.09 -16.89
C ASN A 68 -4.07 22.99 -17.37
N LYS A 69 -3.40 22.60 -18.44
CA LYS A 69 -2.29 23.37 -19.00
C LYS A 69 -2.61 23.81 -20.42
N ASP A 70 -2.35 25.08 -20.69
CA ASP A 70 -2.43 25.61 -22.05
C ASP A 70 -1.42 24.87 -22.94
N VAL A 71 -1.88 24.38 -24.09
CA VAL A 71 -1.08 23.65 -25.07
C VAL A 71 0.19 24.44 -25.47
N LEU A 72 0.08 25.76 -25.58
CA LEU A 72 1.21 26.63 -25.93
C LEU A 72 2.26 26.74 -24.80
N LYS A 73 1.82 26.55 -23.55
CA LYS A 73 2.67 26.61 -22.36
C LYS A 73 3.15 25.22 -21.89
N PHE A 74 2.93 24.17 -22.68
CA PHE A 74 3.30 22.79 -22.36
C PHE A 74 4.15 22.10 -23.45
N LYS A 75 4.81 22.93 -24.31
CA LYS A 75 5.56 22.45 -25.49
C LYS A 75 6.99 22.03 -25.17
N THR A 76 7.70 22.78 -24.34
CA THR A 76 9.11 22.53 -24.05
C THR A 76 9.29 21.62 -22.84
N ALA A 77 10.41 20.88 -22.77
CA ALA A 77 10.75 20.04 -21.63
C ALA A 77 10.75 20.83 -20.31
N LYS A 78 11.30 22.06 -20.32
CA LYS A 78 11.31 22.93 -19.15
C LYS A 78 9.90 23.31 -18.69
N GLN A 79 9.03 23.70 -19.62
CA GLN A 79 7.63 24.04 -19.28
C GLN A 79 6.88 22.85 -18.68
N ARG A 80 7.12 21.63 -19.19
CA ARG A 80 6.54 20.40 -18.64
C ARG A 80 7.06 20.11 -17.24
N GLN A 81 8.35 20.27 -17.02
CA GLN A 81 8.97 20.07 -15.70
C GLN A 81 8.47 21.10 -14.67
N ASP A 82 8.38 22.37 -15.05
CA ASP A 82 7.84 23.43 -14.18
C ASP A 82 6.36 23.17 -13.82
N ALA A 83 5.56 22.75 -14.79
CA ALA A 83 4.15 22.39 -14.56
C ALA A 83 4.00 21.14 -13.67
N LEU A 84 4.85 20.13 -13.88
CA LEU A 84 4.92 18.94 -13.04
C LEU A 84 5.25 19.31 -11.60
N GLN A 85 6.32 20.10 -11.39
CA GLN A 85 6.74 20.48 -10.04
C GLN A 85 5.66 21.27 -9.30
N GLN A 86 5.00 22.23 -9.99
CA GLN A 86 3.88 23.00 -9.39
C GLN A 86 2.72 22.09 -8.96
N GLY A 87 2.35 21.13 -9.78
CA GLY A 87 1.29 20.18 -9.46
C GLY A 87 1.67 19.21 -8.34
N LEU A 88 2.92 18.74 -8.34
CA LEU A 88 3.45 17.86 -7.28
C LEU A 88 3.48 18.57 -5.92
N ASP A 89 3.95 19.81 -5.87
CA ASP A 89 3.98 20.60 -4.63
C ASP A 89 2.58 20.68 -3.98
N VAL A 90 1.53 20.95 -4.78
CA VAL A 90 0.15 21.00 -4.29
C VAL A 90 -0.35 19.62 -3.90
N SER A 91 -0.06 18.60 -4.71
CA SER A 91 -0.48 17.22 -4.43
C SER A 91 0.12 16.70 -3.13
N GLN A 92 1.41 16.93 -2.90
CA GLN A 92 2.12 16.48 -1.71
C GLN A 92 1.64 17.18 -0.44
N ILE A 93 1.42 18.50 -0.47
CA ILE A 93 0.89 19.22 0.70
C ILE A 93 -0.53 18.78 1.06
N LEU A 94 -1.31 18.31 0.09
CA LEU A 94 -2.65 17.76 0.28
C LEU A 94 -2.66 16.25 0.57
N ASN A 95 -1.51 15.57 0.50
CA ASN A 95 -1.35 14.11 0.54
C ASN A 95 -2.20 13.42 -0.53
N ALA A 96 -2.35 14.05 -1.70
CA ALA A 96 -3.01 13.42 -2.83
C ALA A 96 -2.15 12.28 -3.38
N LYS A 97 -2.80 11.21 -3.85
CA LYS A 97 -2.13 10.05 -4.43
C LYS A 97 -1.78 10.27 -5.89
N ILE A 98 -2.62 11.00 -6.62
CA ILE A 98 -2.51 11.16 -8.07
C ILE A 98 -2.43 12.65 -8.41
N LEU A 99 -1.53 13.00 -9.33
CA LEU A 99 -1.56 14.25 -10.05
C LEU A 99 -1.96 13.97 -11.51
N ILE A 100 -2.95 14.69 -12.01
CA ILE A 100 -3.45 14.59 -13.38
C ILE A 100 -3.14 15.90 -14.09
N LEU A 101 -2.21 15.86 -15.06
CA LEU A 101 -1.90 17.01 -15.91
C LEU A 101 -2.65 16.87 -17.22
N LYS A 102 -3.52 17.82 -17.51
CA LYS A 102 -4.36 17.84 -18.71
C LYS A 102 -3.91 18.96 -19.65
N ALA A 103 -3.45 18.58 -20.85
CA ALA A 103 -3.07 19.51 -21.91
C ALA A 103 -3.69 19.03 -23.25
N VAL A 104 -2.89 18.71 -24.27
CA VAL A 104 -3.35 17.95 -25.46
C VAL A 104 -3.68 16.53 -25.07
N ASP A 105 -2.78 15.93 -24.32
CA ASP A 105 -2.91 14.59 -23.75
C ASP A 105 -3.06 14.70 -22.24
N THR A 106 -3.60 13.67 -21.61
CA THR A 106 -3.64 13.53 -20.17
C THR A 106 -2.44 12.74 -19.69
N VAL A 107 -1.70 13.27 -18.72
CA VAL A 107 -0.59 12.60 -18.05
C VAL A 107 -0.99 12.28 -16.62
N TRP A 108 -0.91 11.00 -16.27
CA TRP A 108 -1.21 10.49 -14.93
C TRP A 108 0.10 10.28 -14.18
N ILE A 109 0.21 10.81 -12.97
CA ILE A 109 1.44 10.85 -12.21
C ILE A 109 1.19 10.37 -10.79
N ASN A 110 2.07 9.51 -10.30
CA ASN A 110 2.14 9.17 -8.88
C ASN A 110 2.67 10.38 -8.11
N ALA A 111 1.82 11.00 -7.28
CA ALA A 111 2.17 12.24 -6.59
C ALA A 111 3.21 12.06 -5.48
N PHE A 112 3.48 10.82 -5.02
CA PHE A 112 4.50 10.56 -3.99
C PHE A 112 5.93 10.57 -4.54
N ASN A 113 6.13 10.03 -5.76
CA ASN A 113 7.47 9.89 -6.35
C ASN A 113 7.67 10.70 -7.64
N GLY A 114 6.60 11.30 -8.19
CA GLY A 114 6.65 12.09 -9.43
C GLY A 114 6.77 11.26 -10.72
N GLU A 115 6.64 9.94 -10.64
CA GLU A 115 6.71 9.06 -11.81
C GLU A 115 5.38 9.02 -12.58
N GLU A 116 5.47 8.92 -13.92
CA GLU A 116 4.29 8.66 -14.74
C GLU A 116 3.70 7.30 -14.41
N ILE A 117 2.37 7.23 -14.34
CA ILE A 117 1.65 5.95 -14.24
C ILE A 117 1.75 5.23 -15.58
N LEU A 118 2.18 3.99 -15.53
CA LEU A 118 2.33 3.13 -16.69
C LEU A 118 1.14 2.16 -16.83
N ASP A 119 0.79 1.83 -18.06
CA ASP A 119 -0.17 0.78 -18.37
C ASP A 119 0.40 -0.62 -18.02
N GLU A 120 -0.39 -1.67 -18.18
CA GLU A 120 0.03 -3.06 -17.93
C GLU A 120 1.24 -3.51 -18.75
N LYS A 121 1.47 -2.86 -19.90
CA LYS A 121 2.60 -3.13 -20.81
C LYS A 121 3.84 -2.28 -20.50
N GLY A 122 3.81 -1.50 -19.41
CA GLY A 122 4.90 -0.62 -19.02
C GLY A 122 5.06 0.65 -19.87
N ARG A 123 4.00 1.07 -20.55
CA ARG A 123 3.99 2.31 -21.33
C ARG A 123 3.21 3.39 -20.59
N PRO A 124 3.50 4.69 -20.78
CA PRO A 124 2.74 5.78 -20.21
C PRO A 124 1.23 5.62 -20.42
N LEU A 125 0.46 5.75 -19.34
CA LEU A 125 -0.99 5.65 -19.38
C LEU A 125 -1.58 6.81 -20.18
N LYS A 126 -2.28 6.53 -21.28
CA LYS A 126 -2.82 7.53 -22.23
C LYS A 126 -4.33 7.71 -22.15
N THR A 127 -4.98 7.19 -21.13
CA THR A 127 -6.43 7.35 -20.97
C THR A 127 -6.76 8.81 -20.65
N ASP A 128 -7.64 9.44 -21.41
CA ASP A 128 -8.04 10.82 -21.16
C ASP A 128 -8.88 10.94 -19.88
N PHE A 129 -8.63 12.01 -19.11
CA PHE A 129 -9.45 12.34 -17.95
C PHE A 129 -10.76 12.99 -18.38
N ASN A 130 -11.83 12.23 -18.33
CA ASN A 130 -13.20 12.69 -18.57
C ASN A 130 -14.13 12.21 -17.45
N PRO A 131 -14.61 13.10 -16.56
CA PRO A 131 -15.48 12.72 -15.44
C PRO A 131 -16.75 11.97 -15.82
N LYS A 132 -17.22 12.12 -17.07
CA LYS A 132 -18.42 11.45 -17.59
C LYS A 132 -18.15 10.03 -18.10
N ASN A 133 -16.88 9.61 -18.14
CA ASN A 133 -16.52 8.26 -18.56
C ASN A 133 -16.83 7.26 -17.42
N GLN A 134 -17.65 6.25 -17.70
CA GLN A 134 -18.04 5.22 -16.73
C GLN A 134 -16.85 4.36 -16.26
N ASP A 135 -15.82 4.21 -17.09
CA ASP A 135 -14.62 3.43 -16.74
C ASP A 135 -13.63 4.20 -15.89
N LEU A 136 -13.82 5.51 -15.69
CA LEU A 136 -12.88 6.36 -14.98
C LEU A 136 -12.80 5.99 -13.49
N GLU A 137 -13.91 5.60 -12.87
CA GLU A 137 -13.90 5.11 -11.49
C GLU A 137 -12.97 3.92 -11.33
N LYS A 138 -13.16 2.91 -12.17
CA LYS A 138 -12.31 1.70 -12.16
C LYS A 138 -10.84 2.02 -12.39
N LEU A 139 -10.55 2.92 -13.34
CA LEU A 139 -9.19 3.35 -13.63
C LEU A 139 -8.54 4.03 -12.41
N ILE A 140 -9.23 4.98 -11.77
CA ILE A 140 -8.72 5.65 -10.58
C ILE A 140 -8.51 4.65 -9.44
N GLU A 141 -9.40 3.67 -9.26
CA GLU A 141 -9.20 2.59 -8.28
C GLU A 141 -7.93 1.79 -8.55
N GLN A 142 -7.71 1.37 -9.80
CA GLN A 142 -6.51 0.63 -10.18
C GLN A 142 -5.23 1.44 -9.93
N ILE A 143 -5.25 2.75 -10.25
CA ILE A 143 -4.11 3.64 -9.98
C ILE A 143 -3.86 3.77 -8.47
N VAL A 144 -4.90 4.03 -7.68
CA VAL A 144 -4.80 4.14 -6.23
C VAL A 144 -4.26 2.85 -5.62
N ASP A 145 -4.80 1.69 -6.01
CA ASP A 145 -4.34 0.39 -5.54
C ASP A 145 -2.87 0.12 -5.93
N SER A 146 -2.45 0.52 -7.14
CA SER A 146 -1.05 0.40 -7.57
C SER A 146 -0.13 1.27 -6.71
N ILE A 147 -0.50 2.53 -6.49
CA ILE A 147 0.27 3.47 -5.66
C ILE A 147 0.36 2.97 -4.22
N ASP A 148 -0.74 2.49 -3.63
CA ASP A 148 -0.77 1.94 -2.28
C ASP A 148 0.10 0.68 -2.15
N ASN A 149 0.33 -0.04 -3.25
CA ASN A 149 1.28 -1.13 -3.36
C ASN A 149 2.70 -0.68 -3.79
N ASN A 150 2.99 0.61 -3.66
CA ASN A 150 4.28 1.22 -4.03
C ASN A 150 4.73 0.91 -5.47
N ASN A 151 3.79 0.99 -6.41
CA ASN A 151 4.00 0.67 -7.80
C ASN A 151 3.35 1.72 -8.70
N SER A 152 4.11 2.26 -9.67
CA SER A 152 3.60 3.22 -10.67
C SER A 152 3.13 2.55 -11.96
N GLN A 153 3.16 1.21 -12.06
CA GLN A 153 2.65 0.46 -13.21
C GLN A 153 1.36 -0.26 -12.85
N LEU A 154 0.31 -0.05 -13.65
CA LEU A 154 -0.95 -0.79 -13.53
C LEU A 154 -0.72 -2.26 -13.82
N ARG A 155 -1.24 -3.11 -12.97
CA ARG A 155 -1.23 -4.55 -13.15
C ARG A 155 -2.60 -5.09 -12.73
N GLU A 156 -3.07 -6.10 -13.45
CA GLU A 156 -4.25 -6.81 -12.98
C GLU A 156 -3.95 -7.50 -11.65
N PRO A 157 -4.84 -7.38 -10.64
CA PRO A 157 -4.70 -8.12 -9.41
C PRO A 157 -4.62 -9.62 -9.69
N ARG A 158 -3.62 -10.29 -9.16
CA ARG A 158 -3.50 -11.74 -9.28
C ARG A 158 -4.48 -12.41 -8.33
N LEU A 159 -5.48 -13.08 -8.90
CA LEU A 159 -6.40 -13.93 -8.14
C LEU A 159 -5.64 -15.18 -7.67
N LYS A 160 -5.32 -15.23 -6.39
CA LYS A 160 -4.66 -16.37 -5.76
C LYS A 160 -5.53 -16.93 -4.64
N ASP A 161 -5.55 -18.26 -4.50
CA ASP A 161 -6.19 -18.91 -3.35
C ASP A 161 -5.16 -19.23 -2.27
N PRO A 162 -5.15 -18.53 -1.14
CA PRO A 162 -4.20 -18.73 -0.06
C PRO A 162 -4.54 -19.90 0.85
N THR A 163 -5.62 -20.62 0.62
CA THR A 163 -6.14 -21.68 1.52
C THR A 163 -5.08 -22.75 1.78
N ARG A 164 -4.39 -23.20 0.73
CA ARG A 164 -3.33 -24.22 0.85
C ARG A 164 -2.17 -23.70 1.68
N LEU A 165 -1.71 -22.48 1.41
CA LEU A 165 -0.62 -21.85 2.16
C LEU A 165 -0.95 -21.74 3.64
N ALA A 166 -2.14 -21.19 3.96
CA ALA A 166 -2.59 -21.02 5.34
C ALA A 166 -2.61 -22.34 6.12
N LYS A 167 -3.20 -23.39 5.53
CA LYS A 167 -3.26 -24.72 6.16
C LYS A 167 -1.89 -25.36 6.36
N SER A 168 -1.05 -25.29 5.34
CA SER A 168 0.27 -25.90 5.33
C SER A 168 1.22 -25.21 6.32
N VAL A 169 1.20 -23.89 6.41
CA VAL A 169 2.00 -23.14 7.39
C VAL A 169 1.47 -23.34 8.80
N TRP A 170 0.14 -23.34 8.98
CA TRP A 170 -0.47 -23.66 10.28
C TRP A 170 0.01 -25.00 10.82
N GLN A 171 -0.02 -26.05 10.00
CA GLN A 171 0.42 -27.39 10.41
C GLN A 171 1.88 -27.40 10.85
N ASP A 172 2.77 -26.75 10.10
CA ASP A 172 4.19 -26.70 10.44
C ASP A 172 4.44 -25.98 11.76
N LEU A 173 3.81 -24.84 11.98
CA LEU A 173 3.94 -24.08 13.23
C LEU A 173 3.40 -24.86 14.43
N TRP A 174 2.23 -25.45 14.27
CA TRP A 174 1.60 -26.23 15.34
C TRP A 174 2.43 -27.43 15.74
N MET A 175 2.92 -28.21 14.76
CA MET A 175 3.70 -29.42 15.01
C MET A 175 5.08 -29.13 15.60
N ALA A 176 5.71 -28.03 15.18
CA ALA A 176 7.06 -27.69 15.61
C ALA A 176 7.10 -27.07 17.02
N ALA A 177 6.15 -26.19 17.32
CA ALA A 177 6.22 -25.37 18.52
C ALA A 177 5.30 -25.82 19.65
N GLY A 178 4.22 -26.61 19.37
CA GLY A 178 3.18 -26.89 20.37
C GLY A 178 2.58 -25.61 20.94
N ALA A 179 2.70 -24.50 20.21
CA ALA A 179 2.36 -23.16 20.66
C ALA A 179 0.86 -22.91 20.63
N THR A 180 0.41 -21.86 21.33
CA THR A 180 -1.00 -21.45 21.25
C THR A 180 -1.39 -21.04 19.84
N PRO A 181 -2.68 -21.19 19.45
CA PRO A 181 -3.17 -20.75 18.14
C PRO A 181 -2.85 -19.29 17.85
N GLU A 182 -2.96 -18.43 18.85
CA GLU A 182 -2.66 -17.00 18.73
C GLU A 182 -1.19 -16.75 18.40
N ASN A 183 -0.27 -17.47 19.05
CA ASN A 183 1.16 -17.33 18.79
C ASN A 183 1.55 -17.85 17.40
N CYS A 184 0.93 -18.94 16.95
CA CYS A 184 1.08 -19.41 15.58
C CYS A 184 0.64 -18.36 14.56
N LEU A 185 -0.51 -17.70 14.80
CA LEU A 185 -1.01 -16.64 13.94
C LEU A 185 -0.04 -15.44 13.90
N TYR A 186 0.38 -14.93 15.05
CA TYR A 186 1.29 -13.78 15.11
C TYR A 186 2.62 -14.08 14.43
N SER A 187 3.20 -15.26 14.67
CA SER A 187 4.46 -15.66 14.03
C SER A 187 4.32 -15.80 12.51
N PHE A 188 3.17 -16.30 12.03
CA PHE A 188 2.88 -16.33 10.59
C PHE A 188 2.72 -14.93 10.00
N VAL A 189 1.97 -14.06 10.67
CA VAL A 189 1.75 -12.66 10.23
C VAL A 189 3.08 -11.93 10.07
N GLU A 190 4.02 -12.08 11.00
CA GLU A 190 5.34 -11.47 10.89
C GLU A 190 6.11 -11.92 9.64
N LEU A 191 6.14 -13.22 9.35
CA LEU A 191 6.82 -13.73 8.17
C LEU A 191 6.13 -13.35 6.86
N PHE A 192 4.80 -13.27 6.88
CA PHE A 192 4.03 -12.76 5.76
C PHE A 192 4.34 -11.27 5.50
N ILE A 193 4.42 -10.45 6.56
CA ILE A 193 4.79 -9.04 6.48
C ILE A 193 6.20 -8.89 5.90
N LEU A 194 7.18 -9.67 6.38
CA LEU A 194 8.53 -9.67 5.83
C LEU A 194 8.52 -9.85 4.30
N LYS A 195 7.84 -10.89 3.82
CA LYS A 195 7.74 -11.18 2.38
C LYS A 195 7.02 -10.07 1.63
N TYR A 196 5.89 -9.59 2.16
CA TYR A 196 5.08 -8.54 1.54
C TYR A 196 5.85 -7.22 1.41
N LEU A 197 6.51 -6.77 2.48
CA LEU A 197 7.32 -5.54 2.46
C LEU A 197 8.53 -5.66 1.52
N SER A 198 9.11 -6.86 1.43
CA SER A 198 10.19 -7.13 0.48
C SER A 198 9.70 -7.04 -0.96
N ASP A 199 8.55 -7.64 -1.27
CA ASP A 199 7.96 -7.59 -2.61
C ASP A 199 7.53 -6.17 -3.02
N LEU A 200 7.12 -5.34 -2.07
CA LEU A 200 6.86 -3.91 -2.29
C LEU A 200 8.14 -3.09 -2.49
N GLY A 201 9.33 -3.67 -2.27
CA GLY A 201 10.61 -2.97 -2.33
C GLY A 201 10.84 -2.01 -1.16
N ILE A 202 10.08 -2.13 -0.07
CA ILE A 202 10.28 -1.36 1.18
C ILE A 202 11.49 -1.91 1.93
N LEU A 203 11.57 -3.23 2.09
CA LEU A 203 12.77 -3.90 2.59
C LEU A 203 13.71 -4.17 1.41
N LYS A 204 14.88 -3.53 1.44
CA LYS A 204 15.87 -3.57 0.34
C LYS A 204 17.15 -4.26 0.79
N GLU A 205 17.95 -4.68 -0.19
CA GLU A 205 19.29 -5.24 0.03
C GLU A 205 19.32 -6.31 1.13
N HIS A 206 20.16 -6.13 2.13
CA HIS A 206 20.38 -7.06 3.22
C HIS A 206 19.17 -7.27 4.16
N LEU A 207 18.12 -6.44 4.08
CA LEU A 207 16.88 -6.60 4.85
C LEU A 207 15.79 -7.37 4.07
N SER A 208 16.02 -7.65 2.77
CA SER A 208 15.01 -8.25 1.91
C SER A 208 14.82 -9.74 2.16
N TYR A 209 13.62 -10.24 1.83
CA TYR A 209 13.31 -11.66 1.82
C TYR A 209 14.29 -12.46 0.95
N ASP A 210 14.61 -11.96 -0.25
CA ASP A 210 15.51 -12.66 -1.18
C ASP A 210 16.93 -12.76 -0.63
N PHE A 211 17.38 -11.76 0.13
CA PHE A 211 18.69 -11.84 0.79
C PHE A 211 18.68 -12.94 1.87
N ILE A 212 17.65 -13.02 2.70
CA ILE A 212 17.50 -14.07 3.72
C ILE A 212 17.49 -15.46 3.05
N MET A 213 16.75 -15.63 1.95
CA MET A 213 16.70 -16.89 1.23
C MET A 213 18.07 -17.30 0.64
N LYS A 214 18.87 -16.33 0.16
CA LYS A 214 20.25 -16.58 -0.29
C LYS A 214 21.21 -16.92 0.85
N MET A 215 20.96 -16.41 2.05
CA MET A 215 21.79 -16.79 3.20
C MET A 215 21.64 -18.26 3.54
N PHE A 216 20.45 -18.87 3.41
CA PHE A 216 20.24 -20.32 3.64
C PHE A 216 21.04 -21.23 2.68
N GLU A 217 21.55 -20.68 1.56
CA GLU A 217 22.41 -21.43 0.66
C GLU A 217 23.84 -21.61 1.20
N LYS A 218 24.26 -20.79 2.18
CA LYS A 218 25.65 -20.67 2.62
C LYS A 218 25.84 -20.83 4.13
N GLU A 219 24.82 -20.55 4.91
CA GLU A 219 24.88 -20.46 6.36
C GLU A 219 23.95 -21.45 7.04
N ASP A 220 24.25 -21.81 8.27
CA ASP A 220 23.37 -22.62 9.12
C ASP A 220 22.04 -21.90 9.37
N GLU A 221 20.95 -22.67 9.40
CA GLU A 221 19.59 -22.12 9.51
C GLU A 221 19.35 -21.35 10.80
N ASN A 222 20.00 -21.69 11.90
CA ASN A 222 19.92 -20.93 13.16
C ASN A 222 20.71 -19.64 13.08
N ILE A 223 21.81 -19.59 12.32
CA ILE A 223 22.55 -18.34 12.04
C ILE A 223 21.66 -17.38 11.24
N VAL A 224 20.96 -17.89 10.21
CA VAL A 224 20.04 -17.07 9.43
C VAL A 224 18.85 -16.57 10.27
N LEU A 225 18.30 -17.43 11.13
CA LEU A 225 17.24 -17.03 12.06
C LEU A 225 17.73 -15.93 13.01
N LYS A 226 18.95 -16.05 13.53
CA LYS A 226 19.55 -15.02 14.37
C LYS A 226 19.74 -13.69 13.60
N TYR A 227 20.21 -13.78 12.37
CA TYR A 227 20.32 -12.61 11.49
C TYR A 227 18.96 -11.90 11.30
N TYR A 228 17.91 -12.68 11.01
CA TYR A 228 16.54 -12.15 10.91
C TYR A 228 16.12 -11.43 12.19
N ALA A 229 16.29 -12.06 13.35
CA ALA A 229 15.91 -11.47 14.64
C ALA A 229 16.65 -10.16 14.91
N ASP A 230 17.99 -10.15 14.71
CA ASP A 230 18.86 -9.05 15.09
C ASP A 230 18.77 -7.83 14.14
N ASN A 231 18.55 -8.07 12.84
CA ASN A 231 18.62 -7.01 11.84
C ASN A 231 17.25 -6.70 11.24
N VAL A 232 16.57 -7.70 10.70
CA VAL A 232 15.37 -7.49 9.89
C VAL A 232 14.14 -7.25 10.75
N ARG A 233 13.87 -8.13 11.72
CA ARG A 233 12.73 -7.99 12.63
C ARG A 233 12.80 -6.72 13.46
N LYS A 234 13.99 -6.39 13.98
CA LYS A 234 14.20 -5.14 14.75
C LYS A 234 13.90 -3.91 13.90
N HIS A 235 14.33 -3.89 12.64
CA HIS A 235 14.01 -2.81 11.71
C HIS A 235 12.49 -2.72 11.46
N ILE A 236 11.84 -3.83 11.12
CA ILE A 236 10.39 -3.87 10.91
C ILE A 236 9.65 -3.35 12.14
N LYS A 237 10.00 -3.84 13.34
CA LYS A 237 9.33 -3.50 14.61
C LYS A 237 9.55 -2.06 15.04
N LYS A 238 10.74 -1.49 14.83
CA LYS A 238 11.06 -0.14 15.31
C LYS A 238 10.71 0.96 14.31
N ASP A 239 11.01 0.72 13.03
CA ASP A 239 11.00 1.77 12.04
C ASP A 239 9.72 1.75 11.20
N LEU A 240 9.12 0.56 10.97
CA LEU A 240 7.94 0.42 10.12
C LEU A 240 6.65 0.21 10.92
N PHE A 241 6.70 -0.56 12.00
CA PHE A 241 5.55 -0.86 12.87
C PHE A 241 5.88 -0.63 14.34
N PRO A 242 6.18 0.62 14.73
CA PRO A 242 6.48 0.93 16.12
C PRO A 242 5.30 0.58 17.03
N VAL A 243 5.61 0.29 18.28
CA VAL A 243 4.60 0.03 19.30
C VAL A 243 3.66 1.23 19.42
N SER A 244 2.36 0.97 19.43
CA SER A 244 1.36 2.02 19.62
C SER A 244 1.55 2.69 20.98
N PRO A 245 1.66 4.03 21.04
CA PRO A 245 1.83 4.74 22.31
C PRO A 245 0.58 4.67 23.21
N ASP A 246 -0.59 4.39 22.64
CA ASP A 246 -1.85 4.43 23.38
C ASP A 246 -2.11 3.15 24.18
N ASP A 247 -1.74 1.98 23.64
CA ASP A 247 -2.06 0.68 24.22
C ASP A 247 -0.88 -0.30 24.31
N ASN A 248 0.32 0.14 23.93
CA ASN A 248 1.54 -0.66 23.87
C ASN A 248 1.42 -1.93 23.00
N THR A 249 0.52 -1.95 22.02
CA THR A 249 0.37 -3.07 21.11
C THR A 249 1.26 -2.95 19.87
N THR A 250 1.60 -4.09 19.28
CA THR A 250 2.30 -4.19 18.01
C THR A 250 1.82 -5.44 17.26
N ILE A 251 1.76 -5.37 15.94
CA ILE A 251 1.47 -6.53 15.09
C ILE A 251 2.68 -7.48 14.98
N ILE A 252 3.88 -7.01 15.37
CA ILE A 252 5.12 -7.79 15.41
C ILE A 252 5.26 -8.38 16.80
N ASN A 253 4.50 -9.45 17.07
CA ASN A 253 4.35 -10.04 18.41
C ASN A 253 4.44 -11.57 18.43
N GLY A 254 4.91 -12.21 17.36
CA GLY A 254 5.14 -13.65 17.33
C GLY A 254 6.34 -14.05 18.19
N THR A 255 6.22 -15.16 18.92
CA THR A 255 7.29 -15.63 19.80
C THR A 255 7.78 -17.05 19.50
N ILE A 256 7.45 -17.61 18.33
CA ILE A 256 7.92 -18.95 17.94
C ILE A 256 9.39 -18.89 17.47
N PHE A 257 9.72 -17.89 16.65
CA PHE A 257 11.05 -17.75 16.05
C PHE A 257 11.95 -16.76 16.82
N VAL A 258 11.32 -15.78 17.45
CA VAL A 258 12.03 -14.75 18.20
C VAL A 258 11.32 -14.57 19.55
N SER A 259 12.08 -14.65 20.63
CA SER A 259 11.56 -14.55 22.00
C SER A 259 10.97 -13.15 22.29
N LYS A 260 10.36 -13.00 23.46
CA LYS A 260 9.89 -11.70 23.94
C LYS A 260 11.02 -10.68 24.16
N ASP A 261 12.22 -11.17 24.36
CA ASP A 261 13.42 -10.37 24.56
C ASP A 261 14.11 -10.01 23.22
N ASP A 262 13.42 -10.24 22.12
CA ASP A 262 13.89 -10.02 20.73
C ASP A 262 15.14 -10.85 20.36
N GLU A 263 15.33 -12.02 21.00
CA GLU A 263 16.39 -12.98 20.68
C GLU A 263 15.86 -14.15 19.84
N ALA A 264 16.67 -14.65 18.91
CA ALA A 264 16.33 -15.84 18.11
C ALA A 264 16.13 -17.05 19.02
N VAL A 265 15.08 -17.84 18.78
CA VAL A 265 14.82 -19.09 19.48
C VAL A 265 15.65 -20.20 18.85
N ASP A 266 16.59 -20.75 19.63
CA ASP A 266 17.47 -21.81 19.15
C ASP A 266 16.70 -23.07 18.71
N GLY A 267 17.19 -23.73 17.66
CA GLY A 267 16.59 -24.97 17.11
C GLY A 267 15.38 -24.73 16.19
N PHE A 268 14.92 -23.49 15.99
CA PHE A 268 13.79 -23.17 15.10
C PHE A 268 14.20 -22.74 13.69
N GLY A 269 15.50 -22.71 13.37
CA GLY A 269 16.00 -22.30 12.06
C GLY A 269 15.40 -23.09 10.90
N THR A 270 15.33 -24.41 11.01
CA THR A 270 14.79 -25.31 9.96
C THR A 270 13.29 -25.04 9.70
N VAL A 271 12.50 -24.81 10.74
CA VAL A 271 11.07 -24.50 10.60
C VAL A 271 10.88 -23.11 10.00
N PHE A 272 11.69 -22.14 10.42
CA PHE A 272 11.71 -20.81 9.87
C PHE A 272 11.99 -20.81 8.36
N HIS A 273 13.06 -21.50 7.93
CA HIS A 273 13.40 -21.69 6.51
C HIS A 273 12.25 -22.33 5.72
N LYS A 274 11.69 -23.43 6.25
CA LYS A 274 10.58 -24.15 5.61
C LYS A 274 9.37 -23.26 5.37
N ILE A 275 9.00 -22.42 6.35
CA ILE A 275 7.85 -21.55 6.23
C ILE A 275 8.12 -20.42 5.25
N LEU A 276 9.28 -19.78 5.30
CA LEU A 276 9.66 -18.75 4.32
C LEU A 276 9.62 -19.31 2.90
N LYS A 277 10.16 -20.51 2.68
CA LYS A 277 10.10 -21.18 1.38
C LYS A 277 8.67 -21.38 0.89
N LYS A 278 7.75 -21.80 1.76
CA LYS A 278 6.32 -21.95 1.41
C LYS A 278 5.65 -20.61 1.05
N ILE A 279 5.94 -19.56 1.82
CA ILE A 279 5.40 -18.23 1.53
C ILE A 279 5.90 -17.71 0.17
N GLY A 280 7.11 -18.03 -0.23
CA GLY A 280 7.68 -17.67 -1.53
C GLY A 280 7.29 -18.59 -2.70
N ASP A 281 6.64 -19.73 -2.45
CA ASP A 281 6.30 -20.70 -3.49
C ASP A 281 4.90 -20.48 -4.06
N GLU A 282 4.82 -20.18 -5.37
CA GLU A 282 3.53 -20.01 -6.06
C GLU A 282 2.65 -21.28 -6.05
N LYS A 283 3.26 -22.48 -6.01
CA LYS A 283 2.54 -23.74 -5.96
C LYS A 283 1.84 -23.98 -4.61
N GLU A 284 2.37 -23.38 -3.56
CA GLU A 284 1.75 -23.41 -2.23
C GLU A 284 0.68 -22.31 -2.04
N GLY A 285 0.48 -21.43 -3.01
CA GLY A 285 -0.43 -20.28 -2.95
C GLY A 285 0.24 -19.01 -2.40
N GLY A 286 1.57 -19.01 -2.31
CA GLY A 286 2.41 -17.86 -1.99
C GLY A 286 2.98 -17.19 -3.27
N GLY A 287 4.30 -17.00 -3.29
CA GLY A 287 5.03 -16.37 -4.40
C GLY A 287 5.06 -14.84 -4.29
N GLU A 288 4.99 -14.14 -5.39
CA GLU A 288 4.97 -12.67 -5.37
C GLU A 288 3.65 -12.13 -4.81
N LEU A 289 3.74 -11.24 -3.81
CA LEU A 289 2.60 -10.70 -3.09
C LEU A 289 2.26 -9.24 -3.45
N ARG A 290 3.04 -8.59 -4.32
CA ARG A 290 2.88 -7.16 -4.66
C ARG A 290 1.49 -6.84 -5.23
N ASN A 291 0.97 -7.66 -6.11
CA ASN A 291 -0.26 -7.42 -6.87
C ASN A 291 -1.35 -8.47 -6.56
N ILE A 292 -1.38 -8.97 -5.35
CA ILE A 292 -2.45 -9.87 -4.92
C ILE A 292 -3.76 -9.10 -4.76
N ASP A 293 -4.88 -9.77 -5.01
CA ASP A 293 -6.21 -9.17 -4.83
C ASP A 293 -6.50 -8.84 -3.35
N LYS A 294 -7.48 -7.95 -3.13
CA LYS A 294 -7.84 -7.49 -1.79
C LYS A 294 -8.32 -8.61 -0.87
N ASP A 295 -8.97 -9.60 -1.46
CA ASP A 295 -9.58 -10.71 -0.70
C ASP A 295 -8.56 -11.74 -0.27
N PHE A 296 -7.39 -11.81 -0.93
CA PHE A 296 -6.32 -12.75 -0.58
C PHE A 296 -5.93 -12.68 0.89
N LYS A 297 -5.64 -11.47 1.38
CA LYS A 297 -5.21 -11.25 2.78
C LYS A 297 -6.30 -11.69 3.75
N SER A 298 -7.54 -11.27 3.51
CA SER A 298 -8.69 -11.63 4.34
C SER A 298 -8.91 -13.14 4.37
N LYS A 299 -8.89 -13.77 3.21
CA LYS A 299 -9.07 -15.23 3.07
C LYS A 299 -7.93 -16.02 3.69
N LEU A 300 -6.69 -15.52 3.58
CA LEU A 300 -5.52 -16.11 4.21
C LEU A 300 -5.69 -16.17 5.74
N PHE A 301 -5.99 -15.04 6.36
CA PHE A 301 -6.17 -14.94 7.80
C PHE A 301 -7.41 -15.70 8.29
N GLU A 302 -8.53 -15.60 7.57
CA GLU A 302 -9.75 -16.34 7.89
C GLU A 302 -9.49 -17.85 7.88
N THR A 303 -8.81 -18.36 6.87
CA THR A 303 -8.46 -19.80 6.77
C THR A 303 -7.55 -20.19 7.92
N PHE A 304 -6.54 -19.39 8.23
CA PHE A 304 -5.61 -19.66 9.34
C PHE A 304 -6.36 -19.70 10.68
N LEU A 305 -7.27 -18.76 10.93
CA LEU A 305 -8.09 -18.74 12.14
C LEU A 305 -9.05 -19.95 12.21
N LYS A 306 -9.67 -20.35 11.10
CA LYS A 306 -10.54 -21.52 11.06
C LYS A 306 -9.79 -22.81 11.43
N GLU A 307 -8.58 -23.01 10.89
CA GLU A 307 -7.74 -24.16 11.27
C GLU A 307 -7.37 -24.10 12.75
N SER A 308 -7.11 -22.93 13.32
CA SER A 308 -6.79 -22.75 14.73
C SER A 308 -7.95 -23.12 15.65
N ILE A 309 -9.16 -22.68 15.31
CA ILE A 309 -10.38 -22.93 16.11
C ILE A 309 -10.77 -24.40 16.02
N SER A 310 -10.70 -25.03 14.83
CA SER A 310 -11.07 -26.41 14.66
C SER A 310 -10.21 -27.33 15.54
N LYS A 311 -8.91 -27.05 15.66
CA LYS A 311 -8.00 -27.86 16.50
C LYS A 311 -8.10 -27.56 17.99
N LYS A 312 -8.48 -26.36 18.39
CA LYS A 312 -8.78 -26.05 19.79
C LYS A 312 -9.97 -26.87 20.32
N ASN A 313 -10.96 -27.11 19.48
CA ASN A 313 -12.11 -27.95 19.83
C ASN A 313 -11.77 -29.44 19.90
N TRP A 314 -10.77 -29.92 19.13
CA TRP A 314 -10.32 -31.32 19.18
C TRP A 314 -9.57 -31.66 20.48
N GLY A 315 -8.86 -30.71 21.07
CA GLY A 315 -8.17 -30.89 22.35
C GLY A 315 -9.08 -30.93 23.57
N GLN A 316 -10.37 -30.66 23.42
CA GLN A 316 -11.34 -30.74 24.51
C GLN A 316 -12.04 -32.11 24.63
N TYR A 317 -11.70 -33.07 23.73
CA TYR A 317 -12.32 -34.41 23.69
C TYR A 317 -11.35 -35.55 24.03
N PHE A 318 -10.18 -35.23 24.55
CA PHE A 318 -9.22 -36.26 25.05
C PHE A 318 -8.85 -36.02 26.49
#